data_dc42cf8a096e4199e2a521cc068c78ad
#
_entry.id   dc42cf8a096e4199e2a521cc068c78ad
#
_cell.length_a   1.000
_cell.length_b   1.000
_cell.length_c   1.000
_cell.angle_alpha   90.00
_cell.angle_beta   90.00
_cell.angle_gamma   90.00
#
_symmetry.space_group_name_H-M   'P 1'
#
loop_
_entity.id
_entity.type
_entity.pdbx_description
1 polymer ?
#
loop_
_entity_poly.entity_id
_entity_poly.type
_entity_poly.pdbx_seq_one_letter_code
_entity_poly.pdbx_strand_id
1 'polypeptide(L)'
;MGFSGHLVFARSSGPLRESPLFEGVEDIVEPEERRPGGWQTVQLRQGTWNAERLPALVDWSGAPACVADVSDSDLALVTGLDTAGRSWQAWLNLDAVARLLVEEPDDVDDPITWLYTPAFHEAVRLKLAELDEAVPEDASGALAWATAAGVHPTAECSAVEHLLRSHEVFAENLFTALLNLLGFPPPKPA
;
A
#
# COMPACT_ATOMS: atom_id res chain seq x y z
N MET A 1 1.15 -12.09 -15.64
CA MET A 1 -0.07 -11.89 -14.82
C MET A 1 0.39 -11.67 -13.41
N GLY A 2 0.21 -10.46 -12.90
CA GLY A 2 0.54 -10.09 -11.54
C GLY A 2 -0.63 -10.37 -10.59
N PHE A 3 -0.45 -10.07 -9.33
CA PHE A 3 -1.48 -10.13 -8.30
C PHE A 3 -2.31 -8.84 -8.33
N SER A 4 -3.64 -8.98 -8.26
CA SER A 4 -4.56 -7.87 -8.00
C SER A 4 -5.40 -8.22 -6.79
N GLY A 5 -5.40 -7.32 -5.80
CA GLY A 5 -6.08 -7.56 -4.53
C GLY A 5 -5.56 -6.68 -3.40
N HIS A 6 -5.68 -7.16 -2.18
CA HIS A 6 -5.40 -6.36 -0.99
C HIS A 6 -4.41 -7.08 -0.08
N LEU A 7 -3.41 -6.35 0.41
CA LEU A 7 -2.54 -6.78 1.50
C LEU A 7 -2.98 -6.05 2.77
N VAL A 8 -3.69 -6.76 3.64
CA VAL A 8 -4.21 -6.20 4.90
C VAL A 8 -3.21 -6.47 6.02
N PHE A 9 -2.68 -5.41 6.62
CA PHE A 9 -1.69 -5.48 7.68
C PHE A 9 -2.28 -4.94 8.98
N ALA A 10 -2.30 -5.80 10.01
CA ALA A 10 -2.83 -5.45 11.31
C ALA A 10 -2.18 -6.28 12.43
N ARG A 11 -2.45 -5.89 13.67
CA ARG A 11 -2.01 -6.61 14.85
C ARG A 11 -3.13 -7.54 15.36
N SER A 12 -2.79 -8.80 15.65
CA SER A 12 -3.72 -9.75 16.27
C SER A 12 -2.99 -10.71 17.20
N SER A 13 -3.67 -11.16 18.27
CA SER A 13 -3.17 -12.19 19.19
C SER A 13 -3.33 -13.61 18.60
N GLY A 14 -4.32 -13.82 17.74
CA GLY A 14 -4.57 -15.06 16.99
C GLY A 14 -4.32 -14.85 15.49
N PRO A 15 -4.64 -15.83 14.63
CA PRO A 15 -4.59 -15.65 13.19
C PRO A 15 -5.49 -14.48 12.75
N LEU A 16 -4.95 -13.53 12.00
CA LEU A 16 -5.72 -12.35 11.56
C LEU A 16 -6.93 -12.75 10.70
N ARG A 17 -6.78 -13.81 9.89
CA ARG A 17 -7.86 -14.35 9.04
C ARG A 17 -9.08 -14.88 9.83
N GLU A 18 -8.91 -15.19 11.13
CA GLU A 18 -10.02 -15.62 12.01
C GLU A 18 -10.78 -14.44 12.62
N SER A 19 -10.40 -13.21 12.31
CA SER A 19 -11.16 -12.03 12.66
C SER A 19 -12.58 -12.09 12.05
N PRO A 20 -13.61 -11.64 12.77
CA PRO A 20 -14.96 -11.53 12.23
C PRO A 20 -15.06 -10.69 10.94
N LEU A 21 -14.08 -9.82 10.70
CA LEU A 21 -14.00 -9.00 9.47
C LEU A 21 -13.70 -9.81 8.21
N PHE A 22 -13.15 -11.01 8.36
CA PHE A 22 -12.87 -11.93 7.25
C PHE A 22 -13.87 -13.11 7.20
N GLU A 23 -14.92 -13.09 8.04
CA GLU A 23 -15.95 -14.12 8.02
C GLU A 23 -16.65 -14.13 6.65
N GLY A 24 -16.70 -15.30 6.01
CA GLY A 24 -17.24 -15.47 4.67
C GLY A 24 -16.32 -15.06 3.52
N VAL A 25 -15.08 -14.65 3.80
CA VAL A 25 -14.05 -14.39 2.78
C VAL A 25 -13.38 -15.72 2.42
N GLU A 26 -13.76 -16.31 1.28
CA GLU A 26 -13.21 -17.59 0.81
C GLU A 26 -11.86 -17.45 0.07
N ASP A 27 -11.52 -16.24 -0.38
CA ASP A 27 -10.39 -15.95 -1.26
C ASP A 27 -9.17 -15.38 -0.51
N ILE A 28 -8.83 -15.94 0.66
CA ILE A 28 -7.59 -15.63 1.37
C ILE A 28 -6.46 -16.44 0.73
N VAL A 29 -5.41 -15.73 0.30
CA VAL A 29 -4.22 -16.35 -0.26
C VAL A 29 -3.26 -16.73 0.88
N GLU A 30 -2.87 -17.99 0.97
CA GLU A 30 -1.86 -18.46 1.92
C GLU A 30 -0.45 -18.46 1.28
N PRO A 31 0.62 -18.27 2.06
CA PRO A 31 0.68 -18.19 3.51
C PRO A 31 0.42 -16.76 4.05
N GLU A 32 -0.19 -16.70 5.24
CA GLU A 32 -0.29 -15.49 6.04
C GLU A 32 1.11 -15.11 6.56
N GLU A 33 1.57 -13.91 6.26
CA GLU A 33 2.87 -13.43 6.73
C GLU A 33 2.76 -12.97 8.18
N ARG A 34 3.55 -13.57 9.07
CA ARG A 34 3.55 -13.24 10.50
C ARG A 34 4.87 -12.60 10.93
N ARG A 35 4.75 -11.50 11.65
CA ARG A 35 5.86 -10.75 12.22
C ARG A 35 5.83 -10.78 13.75
N PRO A 36 6.98 -10.60 14.44
CA PRO A 36 7.01 -10.46 15.89
C PRO A 36 6.09 -9.35 16.38
N GLY A 37 5.55 -9.50 17.61
CA GLY A 37 4.63 -8.52 18.19
C GLY A 37 3.17 -8.70 17.78
N GLY A 38 2.84 -9.79 17.08
CA GLY A 38 1.46 -10.09 16.66
C GLY A 38 1.04 -9.41 15.35
N TRP A 39 1.97 -8.76 14.65
CA TRP A 39 1.72 -8.14 13.35
C TRP A 39 1.61 -9.22 12.26
N GLN A 40 0.63 -9.06 11.38
CA GLN A 40 0.31 -10.05 10.34
C GLN A 40 -0.13 -9.35 9.06
N THR A 41 0.25 -9.91 7.92
CA THR A 41 -0.27 -9.54 6.61
C THR A 41 -1.14 -10.66 6.09
N VAL A 42 -2.37 -10.35 5.68
CA VAL A 42 -3.28 -11.25 4.98
C VAL A 42 -3.44 -10.77 3.56
N GLN A 43 -3.24 -11.66 2.60
CA GLN A 43 -3.43 -11.38 1.19
C GLN A 43 -4.81 -11.82 0.75
N LEU A 44 -5.59 -10.89 0.20
CA LEU A 44 -6.96 -11.10 -0.27
C LEU A 44 -7.04 -10.84 -1.77
N ARG A 45 -7.87 -11.60 -2.48
CA ARG A 45 -8.14 -11.33 -3.90
C ARG A 45 -8.97 -10.06 -4.08
N GLN A 46 -8.89 -9.50 -5.27
CA GLN A 46 -9.65 -8.30 -5.64
C GLN A 46 -11.17 -8.49 -5.40
N GLY A 47 -11.80 -7.44 -4.86
CA GLY A 47 -13.23 -7.43 -4.57
C GLY A 47 -13.64 -8.07 -3.24
N THR A 48 -12.71 -8.65 -2.48
CA THR A 48 -12.99 -9.26 -1.17
C THR A 48 -12.85 -8.30 0.00
N TRP A 49 -12.18 -7.17 -0.20
CA TRP A 49 -11.97 -6.13 0.80
C TRP A 49 -12.59 -4.81 0.36
N ASN A 50 -13.11 -4.06 1.33
CA ASN A 50 -13.56 -2.69 1.15
C ASN A 50 -12.79 -1.79 2.13
N ALA A 51 -12.29 -0.66 1.67
CA ALA A 51 -11.57 0.32 2.50
C ALA A 51 -12.38 0.81 3.72
N GLU A 52 -13.73 0.79 3.62
CA GLU A 52 -14.63 1.09 4.74
C GLU A 52 -14.48 0.11 5.93
N ARG A 53 -13.86 -1.05 5.72
CA ARG A 53 -13.58 -2.03 6.79
C ARG A 53 -12.33 -1.68 7.61
N LEU A 54 -11.48 -0.77 7.14
CA LEU A 54 -10.25 -0.40 7.84
C LEU A 54 -10.52 0.18 9.24
N PRO A 55 -11.50 1.10 9.45
CA PRO A 55 -11.86 1.55 10.80
C PRO A 55 -12.31 0.41 11.73
N ALA A 56 -13.14 -0.50 11.22
CA ALA A 56 -13.58 -1.65 12.00
C ALA A 56 -12.43 -2.60 12.37
N LEU A 57 -11.41 -2.73 11.49
CA LEU A 57 -10.21 -3.50 11.78
C LEU A 57 -9.36 -2.85 12.88
N VAL A 58 -9.20 -1.53 12.85
CA VAL A 58 -8.51 -0.76 13.90
C VAL A 58 -9.23 -0.90 15.24
N ASP A 59 -10.56 -0.76 15.25
CA ASP A 59 -11.37 -0.91 16.46
C ASP A 59 -11.28 -2.34 17.04
N TRP A 60 -11.34 -3.36 16.18
CA TRP A 60 -11.26 -4.75 16.60
C TRP A 60 -9.88 -5.13 17.15
N SER A 61 -8.81 -4.70 16.45
CA SER A 61 -7.43 -5.02 16.86
C SER A 61 -6.93 -4.16 18.01
N GLY A 62 -7.56 -3.00 18.27
CA GLY A 62 -7.10 -2.00 19.23
C GLY A 62 -5.73 -1.41 18.85
N ALA A 63 -5.33 -1.50 17.60
CA ALA A 63 -4.04 -1.05 17.08
C ALA A 63 -4.20 -0.43 15.69
N PRO A 64 -3.28 0.46 15.25
CA PRO A 64 -3.24 0.94 13.88
C PRO A 64 -3.18 -0.22 12.88
N ALA A 65 -3.79 -0.01 11.72
CA ALA A 65 -3.78 -0.98 10.62
C ALA A 65 -3.59 -0.26 9.29
N CYS A 66 -3.17 -0.99 8.27
CA CYS A 66 -3.11 -0.47 6.90
C CYS A 66 -3.49 -1.54 5.88
N VAL A 67 -3.85 -1.09 4.70
CA VAL A 67 -4.12 -1.93 3.54
C VAL A 67 -3.37 -1.39 2.34
N ALA A 68 -2.77 -2.27 1.54
CA ALA A 68 -2.24 -1.94 0.23
C ALA A 68 -3.16 -2.54 -0.83
N ASP A 69 -3.78 -1.67 -1.62
CA ASP A 69 -4.58 -2.04 -2.78
C ASP A 69 -3.64 -2.20 -3.98
N VAL A 70 -3.39 -3.45 -4.36
CA VAL A 70 -2.43 -3.83 -5.40
C VAL A 70 -3.15 -4.04 -6.73
N SER A 71 -2.60 -3.48 -7.80
CA SER A 71 -3.06 -3.68 -9.18
C SER A 71 -1.97 -4.33 -10.03
N ASP A 72 -2.25 -5.54 -10.50
CA ASP A 72 -1.41 -6.39 -11.37
C ASP A 72 0.06 -6.54 -10.90
N SER A 73 0.32 -6.43 -9.60
CA SER A 73 1.64 -6.31 -8.97
C SER A 73 2.48 -5.09 -9.40
N ASP A 74 1.97 -4.28 -10.31
CA ASP A 74 2.73 -3.15 -10.89
C ASP A 74 2.73 -1.93 -9.96
N LEU A 75 1.63 -1.69 -9.25
CA LEU A 75 1.47 -0.54 -8.37
C LEU A 75 0.60 -0.88 -7.16
N ALA A 76 0.67 -0.08 -6.12
CA ALA A 76 -0.25 -0.18 -4.99
C ALA A 76 -0.53 1.19 -4.36
N LEU A 77 -1.76 1.35 -3.85
CA LEU A 77 -2.11 2.43 -2.93
C LEU A 77 -2.14 1.89 -1.51
N VAL A 78 -1.27 2.38 -0.66
CA VAL A 78 -1.29 2.07 0.77
C VAL A 78 -2.15 3.09 1.49
N THR A 79 -3.12 2.61 2.27
CA THR A 79 -3.93 3.44 3.17
C THR A 79 -3.78 2.93 4.58
N GLY A 80 -3.34 3.79 5.49
CA GLY A 80 -3.22 3.49 6.90
C GLY A 80 -4.16 4.32 7.76
N LEU A 81 -4.56 3.75 8.90
CA LEU A 81 -5.41 4.38 9.91
C LEU A 81 -4.87 4.06 11.30
N ASP A 82 -4.81 5.06 12.16
CA ASP A 82 -4.45 4.87 13.57
C ASP A 82 -5.69 4.82 14.49
N THR A 83 -5.47 4.50 15.75
CA THR A 83 -6.53 4.42 16.77
C THR A 83 -7.14 5.76 17.17
N ALA A 84 -6.55 6.87 16.74
CA ALA A 84 -7.08 8.22 16.91
C ALA A 84 -7.88 8.70 15.68
N GLY A 85 -8.03 7.85 14.66
CA GLY A 85 -8.75 8.16 13.43
C GLY A 85 -7.94 8.99 12.43
N ARG A 86 -6.63 9.13 12.61
CA ARG A 86 -5.76 9.81 11.64
C ARG A 86 -5.39 8.84 10.54
N SER A 87 -5.63 9.23 9.30
CA SER A 87 -5.30 8.46 8.10
C SER A 87 -4.09 9.04 7.39
N TRP A 88 -3.41 8.18 6.63
CA TRP A 88 -2.38 8.54 5.65
C TRP A 88 -2.51 7.65 4.44
N GLN A 89 -1.95 8.09 3.32
CA GLN A 89 -1.88 7.32 2.09
C GLN A 89 -0.52 7.49 1.45
N ALA A 90 -0.11 6.50 0.66
CA ALA A 90 1.08 6.58 -0.18
C ALA A 90 0.94 5.66 -1.39
N TRP A 91 1.36 6.13 -2.55
CA TRP A 91 1.49 5.31 -3.73
C TRP A 91 2.85 4.59 -3.76
N LEU A 92 2.86 3.36 -4.27
CA LEU A 92 4.06 2.56 -4.55
C LEU A 92 4.18 2.37 -6.07
N ASN A 93 5.40 2.43 -6.61
CA ASN A 93 5.71 2.45 -8.04
C ASN A 93 5.09 3.65 -8.77
N LEU A 94 5.49 4.86 -8.39
CA LEU A 94 4.92 6.13 -8.86
C LEU A 94 4.89 6.28 -10.39
N ASP A 95 5.85 5.71 -11.11
CA ASP A 95 5.89 5.73 -12.56
C ASP A 95 4.76 4.91 -13.21
N ALA A 96 4.41 3.75 -12.63
CA ALA A 96 3.26 2.95 -13.04
C ALA A 96 1.95 3.68 -12.69
N VAL A 97 1.88 4.28 -11.50
CA VAL A 97 0.74 5.10 -11.07
C VAL A 97 0.53 6.29 -12.01
N ALA A 98 1.60 7.02 -12.35
CA ALA A 98 1.51 8.15 -13.25
C ALA A 98 0.93 7.76 -14.61
N ARG A 99 1.36 6.62 -15.17
CA ARG A 99 0.83 6.10 -16.44
C ARG A 99 -0.64 5.72 -16.35
N LEU A 100 -1.07 5.16 -15.21
CA LEU A 100 -2.46 4.77 -14.98
C LEU A 100 -3.38 5.99 -14.84
N LEU A 101 -2.90 7.06 -14.19
CA LEU A 101 -3.70 8.25 -13.85
C LEU A 101 -3.70 9.33 -14.93
N VAL A 102 -2.93 9.16 -16.01
CA VAL A 102 -3.00 10.09 -17.15
C VAL A 102 -4.31 9.86 -17.89
N GLU A 103 -5.11 10.91 -17.96
CA GLU A 103 -6.37 10.89 -18.70
C GLU A 103 -6.12 10.97 -20.20
N GLU A 104 -6.83 10.15 -20.96
CA GLU A 104 -6.82 10.19 -22.42
C GLU A 104 -7.59 11.42 -22.88
N PRO A 105 -7.02 12.22 -23.82
CA PRO A 105 -7.75 13.34 -24.39
C PRO A 105 -8.95 12.88 -25.23
N ASP A 106 -10.05 13.66 -25.21
CA ASP A 106 -11.30 13.34 -25.90
C ASP A 106 -11.18 13.23 -27.44
N ASP A 107 -10.10 13.80 -28.01
CA ASP A 107 -9.85 13.86 -29.45
C ASP A 107 -8.92 12.74 -29.96
N VAL A 108 -8.63 11.74 -29.14
CA VAL A 108 -7.79 10.61 -29.53
C VAL A 108 -8.62 9.58 -30.29
N ASP A 109 -8.28 9.37 -31.57
CA ASP A 109 -8.95 8.37 -32.41
C ASP A 109 -8.60 6.92 -32.06
N ASP A 110 -7.37 6.67 -31.59
CA ASP A 110 -6.87 5.35 -31.22
C ASP A 110 -6.07 5.41 -29.89
N PRO A 111 -6.66 4.92 -28.79
CA PRO A 111 -6.04 4.89 -27.46
C PRO A 111 -4.68 4.17 -27.45
N ILE A 112 -4.54 3.09 -28.20
CA ILE A 112 -3.29 2.31 -28.23
C ILE A 112 -2.18 3.13 -28.86
N THR A 113 -2.45 3.78 -29.99
CA THR A 113 -1.47 4.62 -30.67
C THR A 113 -1.06 5.81 -29.80
N TRP A 114 -1.98 6.38 -29.04
CA TRP A 114 -1.71 7.50 -28.14
C TRP A 114 -0.64 7.16 -27.09
N LEU A 115 -0.64 5.96 -26.52
CA LEU A 115 0.36 5.53 -25.53
C LEU A 115 1.82 5.61 -26.02
N TYR A 116 2.02 5.67 -27.33
CA TYR A 116 3.35 5.78 -27.94
C TYR A 116 3.71 7.20 -28.40
N THR A 117 2.83 8.18 -28.12
CA THR A 117 3.06 9.56 -28.55
C THR A 117 3.96 10.33 -27.57
N PRO A 118 4.69 11.36 -28.05
CA PRO A 118 5.40 12.28 -27.17
C PRO A 118 4.47 12.99 -26.19
N ALA A 119 3.21 13.24 -26.58
CA ALA A 119 2.20 13.89 -25.73
C ALA A 119 1.86 13.03 -24.51
N PHE A 120 1.67 11.71 -24.69
CA PHE A 120 1.47 10.79 -23.57
C PHE A 120 2.67 10.80 -22.61
N HIS A 121 3.89 10.69 -23.13
CA HIS A 121 5.09 10.69 -22.30
C HIS A 121 5.26 11.98 -21.51
N GLU A 122 4.91 13.13 -22.12
CA GLU A 122 4.93 14.41 -21.41
C GLU A 122 3.84 14.48 -20.32
N ALA A 123 2.63 13.97 -20.59
CA ALA A 123 1.57 13.89 -19.59
C ALA A 123 1.95 13.00 -18.41
N VAL A 124 2.58 11.84 -18.68
CA VAL A 124 3.11 10.95 -17.63
C VAL A 124 4.17 11.66 -16.80
N ARG A 125 5.10 12.39 -17.44
CA ARG A 125 6.14 13.15 -16.73
C ARG A 125 5.55 14.21 -15.80
N LEU A 126 4.53 14.93 -16.25
CA LEU A 126 3.83 15.94 -15.45
C LEU A 126 3.08 15.30 -14.28
N LYS A 127 2.38 14.18 -14.54
CA LYS A 127 1.66 13.44 -13.48
C LYS A 127 2.63 12.85 -12.45
N LEU A 128 3.78 12.34 -12.87
CA LEU A 128 4.81 11.86 -11.95
C LEU A 128 5.35 12.98 -11.06
N ALA A 129 5.57 14.18 -11.62
CA ALA A 129 6.00 15.35 -10.83
C ALA A 129 4.94 15.75 -9.80
N GLU A 130 3.65 15.73 -10.17
CA GLU A 130 2.52 15.98 -9.26
C GLU A 130 2.49 14.95 -8.09
N LEU A 131 2.66 13.66 -8.40
CA LEU A 131 2.71 12.61 -7.38
C LEU A 131 3.93 12.75 -6.46
N ASP A 132 5.07 13.15 -7.01
CA ASP A 132 6.32 13.35 -6.25
C ASP A 132 6.20 14.50 -5.22
N GLU A 133 5.39 15.51 -5.50
CA GLU A 133 5.14 16.62 -4.55
C GLU A 133 4.46 16.14 -3.26
N ALA A 134 3.68 15.06 -3.29
CA ALA A 134 3.01 14.51 -2.11
C ALA A 134 3.92 13.59 -1.27
N VAL A 135 5.00 13.06 -1.83
CA VAL A 135 5.87 12.07 -1.18
C VAL A 135 6.39 12.48 0.20
N PRO A 136 6.82 13.74 0.46
CA PRO A 136 7.28 14.14 1.79
C PRO A 136 6.17 14.07 2.86
N GLU A 137 4.93 14.44 2.51
CA GLU A 137 3.77 14.35 3.40
C GLU A 137 3.39 12.89 3.66
N ASP A 138 3.36 12.07 2.61
CA ASP A 138 3.07 10.63 2.68
C ASP A 138 4.08 9.91 3.57
N ALA A 139 5.38 10.20 3.42
CA ALA A 139 6.45 9.63 4.24
C ALA A 139 6.31 10.04 5.72
N SER A 140 6.00 11.30 5.97
CA SER A 140 5.75 11.82 7.33
C SER A 140 4.53 11.15 7.96
N GLY A 141 3.45 10.97 7.19
CA GLY A 141 2.22 10.28 7.62
C GLY A 141 2.49 8.82 7.98
N ALA A 142 3.26 8.11 7.15
CA ALA A 142 3.64 6.72 7.41
C ALA A 142 4.45 6.56 8.71
N LEU A 143 5.42 7.46 8.97
CA LEU A 143 6.22 7.46 10.20
C LEU A 143 5.38 7.78 11.43
N ALA A 144 4.45 8.74 11.35
CA ALA A 144 3.54 9.08 12.42
C ALA A 144 2.61 7.91 12.76
N TRP A 145 2.10 7.22 11.74
CA TRP A 145 1.28 6.02 11.88
C TRP A 145 2.05 4.86 12.56
N ALA A 146 3.29 4.60 12.13
CA ALA A 146 4.14 3.58 12.74
C ALA A 146 4.43 3.91 14.22
N THR A 147 4.66 5.18 14.55
CA THR A 147 4.83 5.64 15.93
C THR A 147 3.56 5.40 16.76
N ALA A 148 2.39 5.68 16.21
CA ALA A 148 1.10 5.41 16.85
C ALA A 148 0.86 3.89 17.05
N ALA A 149 1.45 3.04 16.21
CA ALA A 149 1.45 1.59 16.35
C ALA A 149 2.37 1.08 17.48
N GLY A 150 3.07 1.98 18.17
CA GLY A 150 4.02 1.63 19.24
C GLY A 150 5.36 1.11 18.70
N VAL A 151 5.61 1.30 17.40
CA VAL A 151 6.90 1.01 16.78
C VAL A 151 7.78 2.26 16.89
N HIS A 152 9.07 2.08 16.99
CA HIS A 152 10.04 3.18 17.01
C HIS A 152 10.86 3.17 15.72
N PRO A 153 10.39 3.87 14.66
CA PRO A 153 11.13 3.96 13.42
C PRO A 153 12.52 4.55 13.70
N THR A 154 13.56 3.89 13.20
CA THR A 154 14.94 4.43 13.21
C THR A 154 15.25 5.13 11.90
N ALA A 155 14.41 4.95 10.89
CA ALA A 155 14.56 5.57 9.59
C ALA A 155 14.19 7.06 9.66
N GLU A 156 14.98 7.89 8.99
CA GLU A 156 14.65 9.27 8.74
C GLU A 156 13.58 9.40 7.65
N CYS A 157 12.84 10.52 7.64
CA CYS A 157 11.81 10.77 6.64
C CYS A 157 12.37 10.66 5.21
N SER A 158 13.57 11.14 4.96
CA SER A 158 14.27 11.05 3.67
C SER A 158 14.47 9.62 3.17
N ALA A 159 14.65 8.65 4.09
CA ALA A 159 14.78 7.24 3.72
C ALA A 159 13.42 6.66 3.26
N VAL A 160 12.32 7.04 3.93
CA VAL A 160 10.96 6.66 3.52
C VAL A 160 10.62 7.31 2.18
N GLU A 161 10.91 8.61 2.01
CA GLU A 161 10.72 9.29 0.72
C GLU A 161 11.50 8.60 -0.41
N HIS A 162 12.75 8.20 -0.15
CA HIS A 162 13.55 7.49 -1.15
C HIS A 162 12.90 6.14 -1.53
N LEU A 163 12.37 5.40 -0.56
CA LEU A 163 11.64 4.16 -0.83
C LEU A 163 10.38 4.41 -1.66
N LEU A 164 9.57 5.42 -1.32
CA LEU A 164 8.34 5.75 -2.07
C LEU A 164 8.64 6.17 -3.53
N ARG A 165 9.82 6.74 -3.79
CA ARG A 165 10.31 7.08 -5.14
C ARG A 165 10.99 5.91 -5.86
N SER A 166 11.23 4.80 -5.18
CA SER A 166 11.89 3.64 -5.78
C SER A 166 10.93 2.83 -6.65
N HIS A 167 11.50 2.03 -7.54
CA HIS A 167 10.76 1.13 -8.41
C HIS A 167 11.16 -0.32 -8.12
N GLU A 168 10.16 -1.19 -8.05
CA GLU A 168 10.33 -2.65 -7.95
C GLU A 168 9.41 -3.34 -8.96
N VAL A 169 9.81 -4.55 -9.37
CA VAL A 169 9.00 -5.37 -10.30
C VAL A 169 7.65 -5.74 -9.70
N PHE A 170 7.61 -5.91 -8.37
CA PHE A 170 6.39 -6.24 -7.63
C PHE A 170 6.16 -5.20 -6.54
N ALA A 171 5.02 -4.50 -6.60
CA ALA A 171 4.63 -3.51 -5.61
C ALA A 171 4.52 -4.10 -4.19
N GLU A 172 4.25 -5.39 -4.06
CA GLU A 172 4.22 -6.13 -2.80
C GLU A 172 5.60 -6.12 -2.10
N ASN A 173 6.69 -6.12 -2.88
CA ASN A 173 8.04 -6.01 -2.34
C ASN A 173 8.29 -4.63 -1.74
N LEU A 174 7.80 -3.56 -2.39
CA LEU A 174 7.86 -2.20 -1.84
C LEU A 174 7.03 -2.07 -0.57
N PHE A 175 5.83 -2.69 -0.53
CA PHE A 175 5.02 -2.70 0.68
C PHE A 175 5.73 -3.38 1.85
N THR A 176 6.33 -4.56 1.61
CA THR A 176 7.13 -5.26 2.61
C THR A 176 8.34 -4.44 3.05
N ALA A 177 9.05 -3.80 2.11
CA ALA A 177 10.18 -2.93 2.40
C ALA A 177 9.77 -1.69 3.20
N LEU A 178 8.60 -1.09 2.89
CA LEU A 178 8.04 0.03 3.64
C LEU A 178 7.78 -0.35 5.10
N LEU A 179 7.11 -1.48 5.36
CA LEU A 179 6.87 -1.97 6.73
C LEU A 179 8.18 -2.20 7.48
N ASN A 180 9.19 -2.78 6.83
CA ASN A 180 10.51 -3.00 7.44
C ASN A 180 11.19 -1.67 7.79
N LEU A 181 11.15 -0.69 6.88
CA LEU A 181 11.75 0.64 7.07
C LEU A 181 11.05 1.44 8.18
N LEU A 182 9.73 1.27 8.30
CA LEU A 182 8.92 1.85 9.38
C LEU A 182 9.18 1.19 10.74
N GLY A 183 10.04 0.15 10.81
CA GLY A 183 10.48 -0.48 12.03
C GLY A 183 9.63 -1.66 12.49
N PHE A 184 8.67 -2.12 11.69
CA PHE A 184 8.00 -3.39 11.97
C PHE A 184 8.99 -4.54 11.78
N PRO A 185 9.13 -5.44 12.77
CA PRO A 185 10.11 -6.52 12.66
C PRO A 185 9.84 -7.37 11.42
N PRO A 186 10.88 -7.81 10.68
CA PRO A 186 10.69 -8.66 9.51
C PRO A 186 10.00 -9.98 9.87
N PRO A 187 9.29 -10.61 8.93
CA PRO A 187 8.68 -11.91 9.15
C PRO A 187 9.75 -12.94 9.50
N LYS A 188 9.38 -13.92 10.33
CA LYS A 188 10.27 -15.05 10.61
C LYS A 188 10.39 -15.90 9.35
N PRO A 189 11.59 -16.32 8.96
CA PRO A 189 11.73 -17.30 7.90
C PRO A 189 10.95 -18.57 8.27
N ALA A 190 10.25 -19.12 7.29
CA ALA A 190 9.48 -20.36 7.43
C ALA A 190 10.39 -21.57 7.68
#